data_6ea9c73a4c9c4e2500d5f38d99882237
#
_entry.id   6ea9c73a4c9c4e2500d5f38d99882237
#
_cell.length_a   1.000
_cell.length_b   1.000
_cell.length_c   1.000
_cell.angle_alpha   90.00
_cell.angle_beta   90.00
_cell.angle_gamma   90.00
#
_symmetry.space_group_name_H-M   'P 1'
#
loop_
_entity.id
_entity.type
_entity.pdbx_description
1 polymer ?
#
loop_
_entity_poly.entity_id
_entity_poly.type
_entity_poly.pdbx_seq_one_letter_code
_entity_poly.pdbx_strand_id
1 'polypeptide(L)'
;MNLHEYQAKQVLRSGNINTPRGIAAASADAAVKAATELGGDAWVVKAQIHAGGRGKAGGVKVVKSITDVRALAETLLGKQLVTNQNAPDGQPVNQVLVEETLPIARELYLSLLVDRETERVAIVASAAGGIDIEEVAHATPEKVLTETCDPLLGVQDFQCRALAFALELTGEAYKDFCRLLPQLYRVFIANDLSLLEINPLVVTSDNRVLPLDCKMSVDDNALYRHKALAELRDDSQIDPKEAAANAANVNYVALAGNIGCMVNGAGLAMATMDLIQLEGGAPANFLDVGGGATPETVARGFKIILLDPNVRAVLINIFGGIVRCDVIAEGIIQAVKEVGVQVPVIVRLEGTNAELGRKLLAESGLAIIAAASLTDAAKRAVGEAA
;
A
#
# COMPACT_ATOMS: atom_id res chain seq x y z
N MET A 1 4.80 -2.37 -3.02
CA MET A 1 5.26 -0.96 -3.07
C MET A 1 4.37 -0.16 -4.01
N ASN A 2 3.79 0.95 -3.53
CA ASN A 2 2.96 1.82 -4.36
C ASN A 2 3.82 2.85 -5.11
N LEU A 3 3.39 3.24 -6.30
CA LEU A 3 3.99 4.32 -7.08
C LEU A 3 3.08 5.55 -7.08
N HIS A 4 3.68 6.74 -7.13
CA HIS A 4 2.94 7.96 -7.45
C HIS A 4 2.41 7.91 -8.89
N GLU A 5 1.32 8.62 -9.19
CA GLU A 5 0.71 8.66 -10.52
C GLU A 5 1.73 9.03 -11.62
N TYR A 6 2.59 10.03 -11.39
CA TYR A 6 3.60 10.42 -12.37
C TYR A 6 4.63 9.33 -12.64
N GLN A 7 5.03 8.55 -11.60
CA GLN A 7 5.93 7.41 -11.73
C GLN A 7 5.25 6.26 -12.49
N ALA A 8 4.00 5.94 -12.14
CA ALA A 8 3.20 4.94 -12.84
C ALA A 8 3.06 5.27 -14.34
N LYS A 9 2.80 6.53 -14.67
CA LYS A 9 2.76 7.00 -16.07
C LYS A 9 4.12 6.89 -16.78
N GLN A 10 5.24 7.07 -16.09
CA GLN A 10 6.57 6.82 -16.66
C GLN A 10 6.76 5.34 -17.00
N VAL A 11 6.32 4.43 -16.11
CA VAL A 11 6.34 2.98 -16.38
C VAL A 11 5.46 2.64 -17.59
N LEU A 12 4.26 3.20 -17.69
CA LEU A 12 3.39 3.02 -18.86
C LEU A 12 4.06 3.47 -20.16
N ARG A 13 4.67 4.67 -20.15
CA ARG A 13 5.38 5.21 -21.34
C ARG A 13 6.57 4.35 -21.75
N SER A 14 7.33 3.81 -20.80
CA SER A 14 8.41 2.86 -21.10
C SER A 14 7.90 1.57 -21.76
N GLY A 15 6.66 1.19 -21.50
CA GLY A 15 5.94 0.11 -22.18
C GLY A 15 5.26 0.51 -23.51
N ASN A 16 5.59 1.70 -24.06
CA ASN A 16 5.00 2.26 -25.28
C ASN A 16 3.48 2.54 -25.17
N ILE A 17 3.01 2.88 -23.97
CA ILE A 17 1.63 3.26 -23.71
C ILE A 17 1.57 4.79 -23.59
N ASN A 18 0.79 5.41 -24.44
CA ASN A 18 0.58 6.84 -24.40
C ASN A 18 -0.24 7.26 -23.17
N THR A 19 0.19 8.32 -22.52
CA THR A 19 -0.51 8.99 -21.43
C THR A 19 -0.46 10.50 -21.67
N PRO A 20 -1.33 11.32 -21.06
CA PRO A 20 -1.22 12.76 -21.15
C PRO A 20 0.18 13.24 -20.75
N ARG A 21 0.67 14.30 -21.41
CA ARG A 21 1.95 14.90 -21.03
C ARG A 21 1.82 15.57 -19.68
N GLY A 22 2.74 15.27 -18.79
CA GLY A 22 2.74 15.82 -17.44
C GLY A 22 4.15 15.88 -16.86
N ILE A 23 4.38 16.86 -15.98
CA ILE A 23 5.65 17.11 -15.31
C ILE A 23 5.40 17.23 -13.81
N ALA A 24 6.11 16.44 -13.02
CA ALA A 24 6.06 16.50 -11.56
C ALA A 24 6.86 17.71 -11.04
N ALA A 25 6.36 18.35 -10.00
CA ALA A 25 6.93 19.55 -9.41
C ALA A 25 6.88 19.50 -7.88
N ALA A 26 8.02 19.76 -7.23
CA ALA A 26 8.17 19.80 -5.78
C ALA A 26 8.06 21.22 -5.19
N SER A 27 7.83 22.24 -6.03
CA SER A 27 7.62 23.62 -5.59
C SER A 27 6.66 24.34 -6.54
N ALA A 28 6.08 25.45 -6.09
CA ALA A 28 5.20 26.27 -6.93
C ALA A 28 5.93 26.87 -8.14
N ASP A 29 7.20 27.25 -7.99
CA ASP A 29 8.01 27.71 -9.12
C ASP A 29 8.27 26.61 -10.15
N ALA A 30 8.54 25.40 -9.69
CA ALA A 30 8.68 24.23 -10.58
C ALA A 30 7.35 23.91 -11.29
N ALA A 31 6.20 24.05 -10.61
CA ALA A 31 4.88 23.83 -11.21
C ALA A 31 4.58 24.85 -12.30
N VAL A 32 4.92 26.12 -12.08
CA VAL A 32 4.81 27.20 -13.10
C VAL A 32 5.72 26.90 -14.30
N LYS A 33 6.96 26.47 -14.05
CA LYS A 33 7.87 26.07 -15.14
C LYS A 33 7.30 24.89 -15.94
N ALA A 34 6.76 23.88 -15.24
CA ALA A 34 6.15 22.71 -15.86
C ALA A 34 4.96 23.10 -16.76
N ALA A 35 4.08 23.96 -16.30
CA ALA A 35 2.95 24.48 -17.10
C ALA A 35 3.41 25.25 -18.33
N THR A 36 4.45 26.07 -18.18
CA THR A 36 5.02 26.84 -19.29
C THR A 36 5.66 25.92 -20.35
N GLU A 37 6.36 24.86 -19.93
CA GLU A 37 6.97 23.86 -20.79
C GLU A 37 5.95 23.02 -21.54
N LEU A 38 4.86 22.63 -20.87
CA LEU A 38 3.75 21.89 -21.47
C LEU A 38 3.03 22.73 -22.53
N GLY A 39 2.99 24.04 -22.35
CA GLY A 39 2.23 24.94 -23.20
C GLY A 39 0.71 24.82 -23.02
N GLY A 40 -0.06 25.41 -23.92
CA GLY A 40 -1.53 25.41 -23.83
C GLY A 40 -2.07 26.55 -22.98
N ASP A 41 -3.39 26.51 -22.72
CA ASP A 41 -4.16 27.53 -22.00
C ASP A 41 -4.91 26.98 -20.77
N ALA A 42 -4.78 25.70 -20.53
CA ALA A 42 -5.35 25.05 -19.36
C ALA A 42 -4.51 23.81 -18.94
N TRP A 43 -4.43 23.57 -17.65
CA TRP A 43 -3.70 22.45 -17.05
C TRP A 43 -4.50 21.79 -15.96
N VAL A 44 -4.19 20.52 -15.66
CA VAL A 44 -4.66 19.83 -14.47
C VAL A 44 -3.50 19.78 -13.48
N VAL A 45 -3.72 20.27 -12.26
CA VAL A 45 -2.76 20.14 -11.17
C VAL A 45 -3.26 19.08 -10.18
N LYS A 46 -2.46 18.04 -9.97
CA LYS A 46 -2.83 16.84 -9.20
C LYS A 46 -1.85 16.62 -8.05
N ALA A 47 -2.33 16.60 -6.81
CA ALA A 47 -1.53 16.18 -5.66
C ALA A 47 -1.02 14.75 -5.84
N GLN A 48 0.23 14.49 -5.50
CA GLN A 48 0.84 13.17 -5.62
C GLN A 48 0.91 12.53 -4.24
N ILE A 49 -0.02 11.60 -3.98
CA ILE A 49 -0.09 10.76 -2.76
C ILE A 49 -0.42 9.31 -3.17
N HIS A 50 -0.17 8.35 -2.29
CA HIS A 50 -0.46 6.92 -2.53
C HIS A 50 -1.91 6.52 -2.21
N ALA A 51 -2.86 7.46 -2.30
CA ALA A 51 -4.28 7.21 -2.11
C ALA A 51 -5.11 7.67 -3.31
N GLY A 52 -6.22 6.98 -3.54
CA GLY A 52 -7.27 7.41 -4.47
C GLY A 52 -8.19 8.46 -3.85
N GLY A 53 -9.24 8.87 -4.59
CA GLY A 53 -10.21 9.84 -4.08
C GLY A 53 -9.72 11.29 -4.04
N ARG A 54 -8.52 11.59 -4.57
CA ARG A 54 -7.88 12.91 -4.57
C ARG A 54 -8.77 14.01 -5.13
N GLY A 55 -9.55 13.70 -6.18
CA GLY A 55 -10.47 14.67 -6.80
C GLY A 55 -11.55 15.15 -5.82
N LYS A 56 -12.20 14.21 -5.10
CA LYS A 56 -13.22 14.52 -4.08
C LYS A 56 -12.62 15.31 -2.91
N ALA A 57 -11.35 15.06 -2.58
CA ALA A 57 -10.61 15.75 -1.51
C ALA A 57 -10.02 17.12 -1.94
N GLY A 58 -10.27 17.58 -3.16
CA GLY A 58 -9.75 18.86 -3.67
C GLY A 58 -8.29 18.82 -4.13
N GLY A 59 -7.66 17.64 -4.17
CA GLY A 59 -6.28 17.41 -4.62
C GLY A 59 -6.09 17.40 -6.13
N VAL A 60 -7.15 17.51 -6.93
CA VAL A 60 -7.10 17.55 -8.40
C VAL A 60 -7.98 18.69 -8.90
N LYS A 61 -7.41 19.63 -9.64
CA LYS A 61 -8.18 20.76 -10.22
C LYS A 61 -7.65 21.16 -11.60
N VAL A 62 -8.60 21.54 -12.47
CA VAL A 62 -8.29 22.20 -13.73
C VAL A 62 -8.11 23.69 -13.48
N VAL A 63 -7.05 24.25 -14.02
CA VAL A 63 -6.71 25.69 -13.94
C VAL A 63 -6.45 26.26 -15.33
N LYS A 64 -6.73 27.55 -15.52
CA LYS A 64 -6.68 28.21 -16.82
C LYS A 64 -5.70 29.38 -16.87
N SER A 65 -4.87 29.54 -15.84
CA SER A 65 -3.81 30.55 -15.84
C SER A 65 -2.57 30.03 -15.09
N ILE A 66 -1.41 30.54 -15.45
CA ILE A 66 -0.14 30.26 -14.75
C ILE A 66 -0.21 30.73 -13.28
N THR A 67 -0.91 31.82 -13.00
CA THR A 67 -1.14 32.32 -11.64
C THR A 67 -1.94 31.31 -10.81
N ASP A 68 -2.97 30.68 -11.40
CA ASP A 68 -3.76 29.67 -10.71
C ASP A 68 -2.96 28.37 -10.50
N VAL A 69 -2.06 27.99 -11.44
CA VAL A 69 -1.12 26.86 -11.24
C VAL A 69 -0.27 27.10 -10.00
N ARG A 70 0.32 28.30 -9.87
CA ARG A 70 1.12 28.70 -8.69
C ARG A 70 0.30 28.61 -7.43
N ALA A 71 -0.84 29.29 -7.38
CA ALA A 71 -1.69 29.37 -6.18
C ALA A 71 -2.18 27.99 -5.73
N LEU A 72 -2.53 27.12 -6.68
CA LEU A 72 -2.95 25.75 -6.35
C LEU A 72 -1.80 24.90 -5.87
N ALA A 73 -0.61 25.00 -6.50
CA ALA A 73 0.59 24.30 -6.04
C ALA A 73 0.98 24.72 -4.59
N GLU A 74 0.95 26.03 -4.26
CA GLU A 74 1.18 26.54 -2.92
C GLU A 74 0.12 26.05 -1.91
N THR A 75 -1.11 25.87 -2.35
CA THR A 75 -2.20 25.35 -1.50
C THR A 75 -2.00 23.87 -1.18
N LEU A 76 -1.49 23.07 -2.12
CA LEU A 76 -1.36 21.62 -1.99
C LEU A 76 -0.04 21.19 -1.36
N LEU A 77 1.08 21.78 -1.80
CA LEU A 77 2.41 21.36 -1.34
C LEU A 77 2.60 21.59 0.17
N GLY A 78 3.19 20.59 0.83
CA GLY A 78 3.44 20.59 2.27
C GLY A 78 2.18 20.42 3.15
N LYS A 79 1.01 20.12 2.55
CA LYS A 79 -0.23 19.82 3.28
C LYS A 79 -0.42 18.32 3.42
N GLN A 80 -1.18 17.93 4.43
CA GLN A 80 -1.75 16.58 4.55
C GLN A 80 -3.05 16.54 3.75
N LEU A 81 -3.14 15.63 2.79
CA LEU A 81 -4.37 15.40 2.02
C LEU A 81 -5.11 14.18 2.57
N VAL A 82 -6.28 14.43 3.13
CA VAL A 82 -7.18 13.37 3.63
C VAL A 82 -8.15 13.00 2.53
N THR A 83 -8.25 11.72 2.23
CA THR A 83 -9.22 11.14 1.28
C THR A 83 -10.02 10.05 1.99
N ASN A 84 -11.02 9.49 1.32
CA ASN A 84 -11.76 8.32 1.82
C ASN A 84 -10.94 7.01 1.78
N GLN A 85 -9.73 7.03 1.21
CA GLN A 85 -8.87 5.86 1.02
C GLN A 85 -7.57 5.91 1.84
N ASN A 86 -7.38 6.92 2.70
CA ASN A 86 -6.22 6.98 3.60
C ASN A 86 -6.65 7.20 5.06
N ALA A 87 -5.69 7.13 5.98
CA ALA A 87 -5.93 7.37 7.39
C ALA A 87 -6.43 8.81 7.67
N PRO A 88 -7.10 9.07 8.82
CA PRO A 88 -7.66 10.38 9.13
C PRO A 88 -6.65 11.54 9.22
N ASP A 89 -5.38 11.26 9.46
CA ASP A 89 -4.27 12.20 9.45
C ASP A 89 -3.76 12.52 8.04
N GLY A 90 -4.22 11.79 7.01
CA GLY A 90 -3.91 12.02 5.60
C GLY A 90 -2.51 11.57 5.21
N GLN A 91 -2.11 11.98 3.99
CA GLN A 91 -0.77 11.75 3.45
C GLN A 91 -0.13 13.05 2.98
N PRO A 92 1.19 13.25 3.17
CA PRO A 92 1.85 14.49 2.81
C PRO A 92 1.92 14.67 1.30
N VAL A 93 1.59 15.86 0.82
CA VAL A 93 1.75 16.24 -0.58
C VAL A 93 3.14 16.84 -0.78
N ASN A 94 4.11 16.02 -1.15
CA ASN A 94 5.49 16.45 -1.40
C ASN A 94 5.68 16.92 -2.84
N GLN A 95 4.79 16.50 -3.75
CA GLN A 95 4.85 16.86 -5.16
C GLN A 95 3.44 17.04 -5.73
N VAL A 96 3.34 17.85 -6.76
CA VAL A 96 2.18 17.95 -7.63
C VAL A 96 2.56 17.52 -9.06
N LEU A 97 1.62 16.91 -9.78
CA LEU A 97 1.74 16.66 -11.22
C LEU A 97 0.97 17.77 -11.95
N VAL A 98 1.67 18.52 -12.80
CA VAL A 98 1.05 19.45 -13.74
C VAL A 98 0.91 18.72 -15.08
N GLU A 99 -0.31 18.63 -15.60
CA GLU A 99 -0.65 17.80 -16.76
C GLU A 99 -1.50 18.58 -17.76
N GLU A 100 -1.36 18.27 -19.05
CA GLU A 100 -2.21 18.82 -20.09
C GLU A 100 -3.67 18.36 -19.93
N THR A 101 -4.61 19.18 -20.35
CA THR A 101 -6.03 18.80 -20.38
C THR A 101 -6.35 17.97 -21.63
N LEU A 102 -7.31 17.05 -21.50
CA LEU A 102 -7.83 16.26 -22.62
C LEU A 102 -9.31 16.56 -22.86
N PRO A 103 -9.78 16.52 -24.11
CA PRO A 103 -11.20 16.62 -24.45
C PRO A 103 -11.89 15.27 -24.19
N ILE A 104 -12.32 15.03 -22.95
CA ILE A 104 -12.92 13.76 -22.51
C ILE A 104 -14.38 13.69 -22.98
N ALA A 105 -14.73 12.59 -23.66
CA ALA A 105 -16.09 12.25 -24.03
C ALA A 105 -16.72 11.22 -23.11
N ARG A 106 -15.94 10.20 -22.66
CA ARG A 106 -16.40 9.16 -21.74
C ARG A 106 -15.29 8.77 -20.78
N GLU A 107 -15.68 8.36 -19.59
CA GLU A 107 -14.79 7.80 -18.57
C GLU A 107 -15.13 6.34 -18.31
N LEU A 108 -14.12 5.48 -18.35
CA LEU A 108 -14.21 4.04 -18.17
C LEU A 108 -13.30 3.64 -17.00
N TYR A 109 -13.56 2.47 -16.45
CA TYR A 109 -12.67 1.82 -15.48
C TYR A 109 -11.96 0.64 -16.14
N LEU A 110 -10.67 0.49 -15.83
CA LEU A 110 -9.89 -0.68 -16.22
C LEU A 110 -8.84 -0.98 -15.15
N SER A 111 -8.78 -2.22 -14.69
CA SER A 111 -7.68 -2.67 -13.82
C SER A 111 -7.18 -4.07 -14.17
N LEU A 112 -5.93 -4.31 -13.85
CA LEU A 112 -5.29 -5.62 -13.86
C LEU A 112 -4.80 -5.92 -12.44
N LEU A 113 -5.11 -7.09 -11.93
CA LEU A 113 -4.72 -7.52 -10.59
C LEU A 113 -4.46 -9.03 -10.55
N VAL A 114 -3.73 -9.48 -9.54
CA VAL A 114 -3.53 -10.91 -9.30
C VAL A 114 -4.75 -11.45 -8.55
N ASP A 115 -5.52 -12.29 -9.20
CA ASP A 115 -6.58 -13.06 -8.57
C ASP A 115 -6.00 -14.31 -7.91
N ARG A 116 -6.11 -14.36 -6.57
CA ARG A 116 -5.55 -15.44 -5.77
C ARG A 116 -6.37 -16.71 -5.82
N GLU A 117 -7.65 -16.62 -6.13
CA GLU A 117 -8.55 -17.78 -6.22
C GLU A 117 -8.26 -18.59 -7.49
N THR A 118 -8.11 -17.90 -8.61
CA THR A 118 -7.81 -18.54 -9.90
C THR A 118 -6.31 -18.64 -10.19
N GLU A 119 -5.45 -18.04 -9.38
CA GLU A 119 -3.98 -17.96 -9.57
C GLU A 119 -3.61 -17.34 -10.92
N ARG A 120 -4.38 -16.35 -11.37
CA ARG A 120 -4.25 -15.69 -12.68
C ARG A 120 -4.30 -14.19 -12.56
N VAL A 121 -3.90 -13.51 -13.61
CA VAL A 121 -4.18 -12.07 -13.73
C VAL A 121 -5.64 -11.92 -14.17
N ALA A 122 -6.41 -11.20 -13.37
CA ALA A 122 -7.75 -10.77 -13.72
C ALA A 122 -7.70 -9.36 -14.31
N ILE A 123 -8.50 -9.15 -15.35
CA ILE A 123 -8.78 -7.84 -15.95
C ILE A 123 -10.19 -7.47 -15.53
N VAL A 124 -10.34 -6.35 -14.85
CA VAL A 124 -11.65 -5.82 -14.45
C VAL A 124 -11.92 -4.55 -15.24
N ALA A 125 -13.08 -4.46 -15.88
CA ALA A 125 -13.46 -3.32 -16.68
C ALA A 125 -14.91 -2.90 -16.41
N SER A 126 -15.19 -1.59 -16.52
CA SER A 126 -16.55 -1.05 -16.42
C SER A 126 -16.71 0.18 -17.29
N ALA A 127 -17.93 0.34 -17.85
CA ALA A 127 -18.33 1.57 -18.55
C ALA A 127 -18.55 2.75 -17.58
N ALA A 128 -18.54 2.50 -16.26
CA ALA A 128 -18.64 3.50 -15.20
C ALA A 128 -17.23 3.80 -14.65
N GLY A 129 -16.56 4.81 -15.19
CA GLY A 129 -15.26 5.29 -14.73
C GLY A 129 -15.34 6.61 -13.97
N GLY A 130 -14.21 7.03 -13.39
CA GLY A 130 -14.12 8.28 -12.62
C GLY A 130 -14.83 8.24 -11.26
N ILE A 131 -15.36 7.09 -10.87
CA ILE A 131 -16.07 6.85 -9.61
C ILE A 131 -15.47 5.63 -8.90
N ASP A 132 -15.91 5.39 -7.67
CA ASP A 132 -15.48 4.27 -6.84
C ASP A 132 -16.02 2.95 -7.43
N ILE A 133 -15.14 2.05 -7.85
CA ILE A 133 -15.55 0.80 -8.50
C ILE A 133 -16.22 -0.17 -7.52
N GLU A 134 -15.87 -0.10 -6.25
CA GLU A 134 -16.48 -0.92 -5.19
C GLU A 134 -17.97 -0.53 -5.02
N GLU A 135 -18.30 0.76 -5.12
CA GLU A 135 -19.70 1.22 -5.12
C GLU A 135 -20.45 0.67 -6.35
N VAL A 136 -19.83 0.66 -7.52
CA VAL A 136 -20.41 0.09 -8.75
C VAL A 136 -20.63 -1.41 -8.59
N ALA A 137 -19.62 -2.14 -8.09
CA ALA A 137 -19.67 -3.58 -7.89
C ALA A 137 -20.77 -3.99 -6.88
N HIS A 138 -21.01 -3.16 -5.87
CA HIS A 138 -22.07 -3.40 -4.89
C HIS A 138 -23.47 -3.06 -5.43
N ALA A 139 -23.61 -1.93 -6.12
CA ALA A 139 -24.91 -1.44 -6.58
C ALA A 139 -25.37 -2.07 -7.91
N THR A 140 -24.45 -2.35 -8.82
CA THR A 140 -24.72 -2.85 -10.18
C THR A 140 -23.62 -3.81 -10.64
N PRO A 141 -23.50 -5.01 -10.01
CA PRO A 141 -22.42 -5.97 -10.27
C PRO A 141 -22.34 -6.40 -11.73
N GLU A 142 -23.45 -6.39 -12.46
CA GLU A 142 -23.51 -6.71 -13.89
C GLU A 142 -22.75 -5.71 -14.78
N LYS A 143 -22.42 -4.54 -14.27
CA LYS A 143 -21.61 -3.52 -14.97
C LYS A 143 -20.13 -3.70 -14.77
N VAL A 144 -19.71 -4.61 -13.90
CA VAL A 144 -18.32 -4.95 -13.65
C VAL A 144 -17.98 -6.22 -14.40
N LEU A 145 -17.18 -6.07 -15.44
CA LEU A 145 -16.77 -7.17 -16.30
C LEU A 145 -15.44 -7.73 -15.82
N THR A 146 -15.31 -9.04 -15.76
CA THR A 146 -14.06 -9.69 -15.36
C THR A 146 -13.65 -10.74 -16.39
N GLU A 147 -12.40 -10.64 -16.84
CA GLU A 147 -11.74 -11.63 -17.70
C GLU A 147 -10.47 -12.11 -17.02
N THR A 148 -10.16 -13.40 -17.08
CA THR A 148 -8.93 -13.98 -16.53
C THR A 148 -7.97 -14.36 -17.64
N CYS A 149 -6.69 -14.05 -17.46
CA CYS A 149 -5.65 -14.35 -18.45
C CYS A 149 -4.95 -15.65 -18.11
N ASP A 150 -4.81 -16.53 -19.09
CA ASP A 150 -3.93 -17.68 -18.95
C ASP A 150 -2.47 -17.19 -18.89
N PRO A 151 -1.67 -17.58 -17.87
CA PRO A 151 -0.32 -17.07 -17.69
C PRO A 151 0.66 -17.44 -18.82
N LEU A 152 0.38 -18.51 -19.57
CA LEU A 152 1.20 -18.93 -20.72
C LEU A 152 0.81 -18.20 -22.01
N LEU A 153 -0.48 -17.93 -22.19
CA LEU A 153 -1.01 -17.33 -23.42
C LEU A 153 -1.12 -15.80 -23.33
N GLY A 154 -1.23 -15.27 -22.11
CA GLY A 154 -1.52 -13.85 -21.88
C GLY A 154 -2.91 -13.43 -22.37
N VAL A 155 -3.07 -12.14 -22.59
CA VAL A 155 -4.31 -11.55 -23.11
C VAL A 155 -4.50 -11.95 -24.59
N GLN A 156 -5.66 -12.52 -24.89
CA GLN A 156 -5.99 -12.97 -26.24
C GLN A 156 -6.92 -11.97 -26.96
N ASP A 157 -6.83 -11.93 -28.28
CA ASP A 157 -7.62 -11.00 -29.10
C ASP A 157 -9.14 -11.12 -28.88
N PHE A 158 -9.66 -12.31 -28.59
CA PHE A 158 -11.09 -12.49 -28.33
C PHE A 158 -11.51 -11.80 -27.01
N GLN A 159 -10.67 -11.82 -25.99
CA GLN A 159 -10.91 -11.14 -24.71
C GLN A 159 -10.90 -9.62 -24.91
N CYS A 160 -9.93 -9.09 -25.67
CA CYS A 160 -9.91 -7.68 -26.03
C CYS A 160 -11.20 -7.26 -26.74
N ARG A 161 -11.69 -8.06 -27.69
CA ARG A 161 -12.94 -7.77 -28.41
C ARG A 161 -14.15 -7.87 -27.51
N ALA A 162 -14.23 -8.89 -26.67
CA ALA A 162 -15.37 -9.07 -25.74
C ALA A 162 -15.50 -7.88 -24.80
N LEU A 163 -14.39 -7.46 -24.14
CA LEU A 163 -14.37 -6.29 -23.27
C LEU A 163 -14.67 -4.99 -24.03
N ALA A 164 -14.07 -4.79 -25.21
CA ALA A 164 -14.31 -3.60 -26.01
C ALA A 164 -15.79 -3.44 -26.40
N PHE A 165 -16.47 -4.53 -26.79
CA PHE A 165 -17.88 -4.51 -27.11
C PHE A 165 -18.75 -4.26 -25.87
N ALA A 166 -18.43 -4.88 -24.75
CA ALA A 166 -19.14 -4.68 -23.51
C ALA A 166 -18.97 -3.24 -22.95
N LEU A 167 -17.84 -2.60 -23.23
CA LEU A 167 -17.58 -1.18 -22.97
C LEU A 167 -18.18 -0.24 -24.05
N GLU A 168 -18.90 -0.79 -25.05
CA GLU A 168 -19.50 -0.04 -26.15
C GLU A 168 -18.49 0.80 -26.95
N LEU A 169 -17.26 0.28 -27.11
CA LEU A 169 -16.23 0.95 -27.89
C LEU A 169 -16.40 0.66 -29.38
N THR A 170 -16.26 1.69 -30.21
CA THR A 170 -16.41 1.61 -31.65
C THR A 170 -15.29 2.36 -32.38
N GLY A 171 -15.10 2.13 -33.67
CA GLY A 171 -14.17 2.88 -34.52
C GLY A 171 -12.72 2.82 -34.03
N GLU A 172 -12.08 3.98 -33.87
CA GLU A 172 -10.67 4.05 -33.42
C GLU A 172 -10.53 3.71 -31.93
N ALA A 173 -11.51 4.08 -31.08
CA ALA A 173 -11.49 3.69 -29.67
C ALA A 173 -11.45 2.18 -29.45
N TYR A 174 -12.21 1.40 -30.25
CA TYR A 174 -12.14 -0.05 -30.26
C TYR A 174 -10.75 -0.54 -30.63
N LYS A 175 -10.14 0.00 -31.68
CA LYS A 175 -8.81 -0.41 -32.14
C LYS A 175 -7.73 -0.06 -31.10
N ASP A 176 -7.82 1.15 -30.52
CA ASP A 176 -6.90 1.60 -29.48
C ASP A 176 -6.98 0.71 -28.24
N PHE A 177 -8.19 0.38 -27.78
CA PHE A 177 -8.39 -0.51 -26.64
C PHE A 177 -7.83 -1.91 -26.89
N CYS A 178 -8.11 -2.51 -28.05
CA CYS A 178 -7.58 -3.82 -28.41
C CYS A 178 -6.06 -3.83 -28.56
N ARG A 179 -5.43 -2.69 -28.83
CA ARG A 179 -3.97 -2.52 -28.87
C ARG A 179 -3.40 -2.27 -27.49
N LEU A 180 -4.10 -1.47 -26.67
CA LEU A 180 -3.69 -1.04 -25.33
C LEU A 180 -3.69 -2.21 -24.33
N LEU A 181 -4.74 -3.01 -24.31
CA LEU A 181 -4.93 -4.04 -23.27
C LEU A 181 -3.79 -5.08 -23.22
N PRO A 182 -3.31 -5.64 -24.35
CA PRO A 182 -2.14 -6.52 -24.35
C PRO A 182 -0.84 -5.80 -23.93
N GLN A 183 -0.71 -4.49 -24.19
CA GLN A 183 0.44 -3.71 -23.74
C GLN A 183 0.42 -3.52 -22.22
N LEU A 184 -0.75 -3.21 -21.62
CA LEU A 184 -0.92 -3.13 -20.17
C LEU A 184 -0.59 -4.45 -19.48
N TYR A 185 -1.06 -5.57 -20.03
CA TYR A 185 -0.73 -6.90 -19.51
C TYR A 185 0.78 -7.16 -19.53
N ARG A 186 1.47 -6.83 -20.64
CA ARG A 186 2.93 -6.96 -20.72
C ARG A 186 3.65 -6.09 -19.69
N VAL A 187 3.21 -4.85 -19.50
CA VAL A 187 3.76 -3.95 -18.47
C VAL A 187 3.52 -4.54 -17.08
N PHE A 188 2.32 -5.08 -16.82
CA PHE A 188 1.97 -5.72 -15.56
C PHE A 188 2.90 -6.87 -15.22
N ILE A 189 3.10 -7.82 -16.15
CA ILE A 189 3.96 -8.99 -15.94
C ILE A 189 5.44 -8.60 -15.89
N ALA A 190 5.90 -7.74 -16.81
CA ALA A 190 7.32 -7.38 -16.91
C ALA A 190 7.85 -6.61 -15.70
N ASN A 191 6.98 -5.97 -14.92
CA ASN A 191 7.34 -5.19 -13.72
C ASN A 191 6.88 -5.84 -12.42
N ASP A 192 6.40 -7.10 -12.45
CA ASP A 192 5.86 -7.80 -11.29
C ASP A 192 4.84 -6.95 -10.53
N LEU A 193 3.87 -6.41 -11.22
CA LEU A 193 2.84 -5.62 -10.60
C LEU A 193 1.84 -6.52 -9.87
N SER A 194 1.36 -6.09 -8.72
CA SER A 194 0.23 -6.69 -8.01
C SER A 194 -1.09 -6.00 -8.34
N LEU A 195 -1.02 -4.72 -8.74
CA LEU A 195 -2.16 -3.90 -9.17
C LEU A 195 -1.71 -2.91 -10.24
N LEU A 196 -2.52 -2.78 -11.29
CA LEU A 196 -2.49 -1.70 -12.27
C LEU A 196 -3.93 -1.24 -12.47
N GLU A 197 -4.30 -0.11 -11.89
CA GLU A 197 -5.64 0.47 -11.98
C GLU A 197 -5.59 1.77 -12.78
N ILE A 198 -6.49 1.90 -13.73
CA ILE A 198 -6.68 3.07 -14.57
C ILE A 198 -8.10 3.58 -14.35
N ASN A 199 -8.23 4.64 -13.57
CA ASN A 199 -9.51 5.20 -13.20
C ASN A 199 -9.48 6.74 -13.16
N PRO A 200 -9.88 7.40 -14.26
CA PRO A 200 -10.50 6.80 -15.44
C PRO A 200 -9.52 6.40 -16.55
N LEU A 201 -9.92 5.39 -17.33
CA LEU A 201 -9.51 5.21 -18.71
C LEU A 201 -10.46 6.08 -19.55
N VAL A 202 -9.94 7.01 -20.35
CA VAL A 202 -10.80 7.96 -21.06
C VAL A 202 -10.92 7.63 -22.54
N VAL A 203 -12.13 7.88 -23.06
CA VAL A 203 -12.38 8.03 -24.49
C VAL A 203 -12.44 9.52 -24.78
N THR A 204 -11.58 10.00 -25.65
CA THR A 204 -11.51 11.42 -26.03
C THR A 204 -12.56 11.77 -27.10
N SER A 205 -12.82 13.07 -27.33
CA SER A 205 -13.80 13.52 -28.33
C SER A 205 -13.41 13.16 -29.77
N ASP A 206 -12.12 12.89 -30.04
CA ASP A 206 -11.62 12.36 -31.31
C ASP A 206 -11.57 10.83 -31.33
N ASN A 207 -12.30 10.20 -30.41
CA ASN A 207 -12.52 8.75 -30.32
C ASN A 207 -11.22 7.94 -30.13
N ARG A 208 -10.29 8.43 -29.29
CA ARG A 208 -9.06 7.74 -28.87
C ARG A 208 -9.19 7.24 -27.44
N VAL A 209 -8.46 6.20 -27.08
CA VAL A 209 -8.44 5.64 -25.70
C VAL A 209 -7.09 5.91 -25.05
N LEU A 210 -7.11 6.51 -23.84
CA LEU A 210 -5.91 6.90 -23.10
C LEU A 210 -6.09 6.68 -21.58
N PRO A 211 -5.06 6.15 -20.86
CA PRO A 211 -5.01 6.21 -19.40
C PRO A 211 -4.88 7.64 -18.91
N LEU A 212 -5.87 8.15 -18.15
CA LEU A 212 -5.84 9.51 -17.60
C LEU A 212 -5.28 9.55 -16.18
N ASP A 213 -5.65 8.60 -15.34
CA ASP A 213 -5.07 8.39 -14.02
C ASP A 213 -4.59 6.95 -13.91
N CYS A 214 -3.56 6.71 -13.13
CA CYS A 214 -2.97 5.39 -12.97
C CYS A 214 -2.48 5.19 -11.53
N LYS A 215 -3.02 4.16 -10.89
CA LYS A 215 -2.53 3.62 -9.62
C LYS A 215 -1.81 2.32 -9.90
N MET A 216 -0.59 2.20 -9.41
CA MET A 216 0.26 1.05 -9.69
C MET A 216 0.94 0.58 -8.41
N SER A 217 0.88 -0.73 -8.16
CA SER A 217 1.57 -1.38 -7.06
C SER A 217 2.49 -2.48 -7.59
N VAL A 218 3.74 -2.45 -7.17
CA VAL A 218 4.76 -3.46 -7.47
C VAL A 218 4.80 -4.47 -6.33
N ASP A 219 4.96 -5.74 -6.62
CA ASP A 219 5.19 -6.77 -5.60
C ASP A 219 6.54 -6.50 -4.89
N ASP A 220 6.48 -6.25 -3.58
CA ASP A 220 7.68 -6.01 -2.77
C ASP A 220 8.67 -7.17 -2.83
N ASN A 221 8.18 -8.41 -2.95
CA ASN A 221 9.02 -9.60 -3.07
C ASN A 221 9.82 -9.66 -4.38
N ALA A 222 9.43 -8.90 -5.39
CA ALA A 222 10.12 -8.83 -6.68
C ALA A 222 11.09 -7.66 -6.82
N LEU A 223 11.11 -6.70 -5.89
CA LEU A 223 11.92 -5.47 -5.99
C LEU A 223 13.42 -5.74 -6.11
N TYR A 224 13.93 -6.87 -5.60
CA TYR A 224 15.34 -7.24 -5.74
C TYR A 224 15.80 -7.34 -7.21
N ARG A 225 14.90 -7.65 -8.13
CA ARG A 225 15.15 -7.71 -9.58
C ARG A 225 14.73 -6.44 -10.34
N HIS A 226 14.05 -5.51 -9.69
CA HIS A 226 13.56 -4.23 -10.26
C HIS A 226 14.19 -3.03 -9.54
N LYS A 227 15.52 -2.92 -9.58
CA LYS A 227 16.27 -1.87 -8.86
C LYS A 227 15.79 -0.46 -9.19
N ALA A 228 15.54 -0.17 -10.47
CA ALA A 228 15.05 1.14 -10.90
C ALA A 228 13.63 1.46 -10.32
N LEU A 229 12.78 0.47 -10.15
CA LEU A 229 11.49 0.67 -9.48
C LEU A 229 11.67 0.84 -7.96
N ALA A 230 12.57 0.08 -7.35
CA ALA A 230 12.86 0.18 -5.93
C ALA A 230 13.36 1.59 -5.53
N GLU A 231 14.10 2.26 -6.40
CA GLU A 231 14.56 3.65 -6.22
C GLU A 231 13.43 4.69 -6.23
N LEU A 232 12.25 4.32 -6.74
CA LEU A 232 11.06 5.19 -6.76
C LEU A 232 10.25 5.15 -5.45
N ARG A 233 10.66 4.35 -4.45
CA ARG A 233 10.00 4.24 -3.16
C ARG A 233 9.93 5.59 -2.45
N ASP A 234 8.76 5.93 -1.94
CA ASP A 234 8.53 7.11 -1.11
C ASP A 234 7.99 6.69 0.26
N ASP A 235 8.87 6.53 1.24
CA ASP A 235 8.53 6.10 2.58
C ASP A 235 7.74 7.17 3.37
N SER A 236 7.69 8.42 2.89
CA SER A 236 6.86 9.46 3.49
C SER A 236 5.35 9.22 3.33
N GLN A 237 4.98 8.32 2.41
CA GLN A 237 3.60 7.98 2.09
C GLN A 237 3.05 6.78 2.88
N ILE A 238 3.86 6.14 3.72
CA ILE A 238 3.46 5.00 4.55
C ILE A 238 3.54 5.38 6.04
N ASP A 239 2.91 4.58 6.88
CA ASP A 239 3.01 4.77 8.34
C ASP A 239 4.49 4.78 8.78
N PRO A 240 4.92 5.76 9.60
CA PRO A 240 6.32 5.84 10.05
C PRO A 240 6.82 4.57 10.76
N LYS A 241 5.93 3.82 11.42
CA LYS A 241 6.26 2.55 12.09
C LYS A 241 6.52 1.46 11.04
N GLU A 242 5.71 1.43 9.97
CA GLU A 242 5.92 0.50 8.84
C GLU A 242 7.21 0.84 8.08
N ALA A 243 7.51 2.13 7.88
CA ALA A 243 8.78 2.57 7.30
C ALA A 243 9.98 2.11 8.14
N ALA A 244 9.91 2.28 9.46
CA ALA A 244 10.95 1.82 10.39
C ALA A 244 11.10 0.29 10.38
N ALA A 245 9.99 -0.45 10.25
CA ALA A 245 9.97 -1.90 10.17
C ALA A 245 10.61 -2.41 8.87
N ASN A 246 10.30 -1.79 7.75
CA ASN A 246 10.92 -2.08 6.46
C ASN A 246 12.44 -1.90 6.51
N ALA A 247 12.91 -0.80 7.12
CA ALA A 247 14.34 -0.55 7.33
C ALA A 247 15.01 -1.57 8.27
N ALA A 248 14.24 -2.19 9.17
CA ALA A 248 14.69 -3.22 10.09
C ALA A 248 14.54 -4.66 9.54
N ASN A 249 14.01 -4.83 8.33
CA ASN A 249 13.66 -6.12 7.71
C ASN A 249 12.73 -6.99 8.60
N VAL A 250 11.72 -6.38 9.21
CA VAL A 250 10.65 -7.07 9.92
C VAL A 250 9.31 -6.80 9.26
N ASN A 251 8.42 -7.79 9.26
CA ASN A 251 7.06 -7.63 8.75
C ASN A 251 6.20 -6.97 9.82
N TYR A 252 5.75 -5.74 9.55
CA TYR A 252 4.93 -4.94 10.45
C TYR A 252 3.74 -4.34 9.71
N VAL A 253 2.56 -4.38 10.34
CA VAL A 253 1.37 -3.67 9.88
C VAL A 253 0.77 -2.94 11.08
N ALA A 254 0.54 -1.65 10.96
CA ALA A 254 -0.11 -0.84 11.99
C ALA A 254 -1.62 -1.15 12.04
N LEU A 255 -2.16 -1.26 13.27
CA LEU A 255 -3.59 -1.46 13.55
C LEU A 255 -4.05 -0.41 14.57
N ALA A 256 -5.36 -0.31 14.76
CA ALA A 256 -5.96 0.74 15.61
C ALA A 256 -6.13 0.35 17.09
N GLY A 257 -5.47 -0.69 17.58
CA GLY A 257 -5.60 -1.17 18.94
C GLY A 257 -4.61 -0.55 19.94
N ASN A 258 -4.53 -1.17 21.13
CA ASN A 258 -3.68 -0.75 22.24
C ASN A 258 -2.80 -1.86 22.83
N ILE A 259 -2.81 -3.06 22.25
CA ILE A 259 -1.95 -4.18 22.65
C ILE A 259 -0.92 -4.43 21.54
N GLY A 260 0.34 -4.09 21.80
CA GLY A 260 1.43 -4.38 20.90
C GLY A 260 1.70 -5.90 20.81
N CYS A 261 1.90 -6.41 19.59
CA CYS A 261 2.09 -7.83 19.35
C CYS A 261 3.46 -8.10 18.70
N MET A 262 4.23 -9.06 19.23
CA MET A 262 5.44 -9.58 18.61
C MET A 262 5.39 -11.11 18.58
N VAL A 263 5.52 -11.68 17.40
CA VAL A 263 5.36 -13.12 17.19
C VAL A 263 6.40 -13.61 16.17
N ASN A 264 6.72 -14.89 16.17
CA ASN A 264 7.49 -15.51 15.11
C ASN A 264 6.61 -16.43 14.25
N GLY A 265 6.33 -15.95 13.04
CA GLY A 265 5.50 -16.62 12.05
C GLY A 265 4.10 -16.03 11.93
N ALA A 266 3.73 -15.72 10.70
CA ALA A 266 2.50 -15.00 10.36
C ALA A 266 1.21 -15.70 10.85
N GLY A 267 1.13 -17.02 10.75
CA GLY A 267 -0.02 -17.80 11.25
C GLY A 267 -0.18 -17.69 12.77
N LEU A 268 0.92 -17.74 13.51
CA LEU A 268 0.89 -17.57 14.97
C LEU A 268 0.54 -16.13 15.35
N ALA A 269 0.97 -15.14 14.55
CA ALA A 269 0.62 -13.74 14.76
C ALA A 269 -0.88 -13.52 14.59
N MET A 270 -1.48 -14.04 13.53
CA MET A 270 -2.94 -13.96 13.30
C MET A 270 -3.72 -14.61 14.44
N ALA A 271 -3.34 -15.86 14.83
CA ALA A 271 -4.00 -16.55 15.94
C ALA A 271 -3.84 -15.81 17.28
N THR A 272 -2.71 -15.13 17.50
CA THR A 272 -2.49 -14.32 18.71
C THR A 272 -3.42 -13.11 18.73
N MET A 273 -3.56 -12.41 17.60
CA MET A 273 -4.47 -11.27 17.45
C MET A 273 -5.93 -11.68 17.61
N ASP A 274 -6.33 -12.81 17.03
CA ASP A 274 -7.69 -13.35 17.18
C ASP A 274 -8.01 -13.64 18.65
N LEU A 275 -7.08 -14.24 19.40
CA LEU A 275 -7.27 -14.48 20.82
C LEU A 275 -7.36 -13.21 21.67
N ILE A 276 -6.56 -12.18 21.33
CA ILE A 276 -6.68 -10.86 21.98
C ILE A 276 -8.10 -10.31 21.75
N GLN A 277 -8.63 -10.39 20.53
CA GLN A 277 -9.98 -9.90 20.20
C GLN A 277 -11.05 -10.72 20.89
N LEU A 278 -10.93 -12.05 20.96
CA LEU A 278 -11.85 -12.94 21.67
C LEU A 278 -11.91 -12.63 23.17
N GLU A 279 -10.82 -12.21 23.78
CA GLU A 279 -10.76 -11.79 25.18
C GLU A 279 -11.17 -10.32 25.39
N GLY A 280 -11.63 -9.63 24.34
CA GLY A 280 -12.15 -8.26 24.39
C GLY A 280 -11.11 -7.15 24.24
N GLY A 281 -9.86 -7.48 23.85
CA GLY A 281 -8.81 -6.50 23.58
C GLY A 281 -8.70 -6.11 22.10
N ALA A 282 -7.80 -5.18 21.80
CA ALA A 282 -7.56 -4.69 20.46
C ALA A 282 -6.05 -4.70 20.11
N PRO A 283 -5.60 -5.51 19.11
CA PRO A 283 -4.21 -5.50 18.67
C PRO A 283 -3.82 -4.16 18.06
N ALA A 284 -2.66 -3.61 18.45
CA ALA A 284 -2.10 -2.36 17.90
C ALA A 284 -1.30 -2.57 16.62
N ASN A 285 -0.85 -3.80 16.38
CA ASN A 285 -0.05 -4.15 15.22
C ASN A 285 -0.01 -5.66 14.95
N PHE A 286 0.27 -6.00 13.70
CA PHE A 286 0.87 -7.28 13.33
C PHE A 286 2.39 -7.09 13.31
N LEU A 287 3.17 -7.98 13.92
CA LEU A 287 4.63 -8.02 13.78
C LEU A 287 5.13 -9.46 13.82
N ASP A 288 5.78 -9.87 12.74
CA ASP A 288 6.45 -11.16 12.59
C ASP A 288 7.97 -10.95 12.48
N VAL A 289 8.71 -11.45 13.48
CA VAL A 289 10.17 -11.37 13.47
C VAL A 289 10.83 -12.46 12.62
N GLY A 290 10.04 -13.37 12.04
CA GLY A 290 10.51 -14.43 11.15
C GLY A 290 11.28 -15.55 11.83
N GLY A 291 11.61 -16.59 11.05
CA GLY A 291 12.32 -17.79 11.54
C GLY A 291 13.84 -17.64 11.71
N GLY A 292 14.42 -16.51 11.29
CA GLY A 292 15.86 -16.20 11.40
C GLY A 292 16.17 -15.02 12.32
N ALA A 293 15.27 -14.71 13.27
CA ALA A 293 15.41 -13.56 14.15
C ALA A 293 16.70 -13.58 14.97
N THR A 294 17.41 -12.45 15.00
CA THR A 294 18.55 -12.19 15.87
C THR A 294 18.13 -11.33 17.06
N PRO A 295 18.92 -11.25 18.15
CA PRO A 295 18.63 -10.35 19.26
C PRO A 295 18.42 -8.89 18.80
N GLU A 296 19.20 -8.43 17.83
CA GLU A 296 19.11 -7.07 17.29
C GLU A 296 17.80 -6.85 16.52
N THR A 297 17.35 -7.83 15.72
CA THR A 297 16.08 -7.78 14.99
C THR A 297 14.89 -7.73 15.95
N VAL A 298 14.94 -8.56 17.00
CA VAL A 298 13.93 -8.59 18.07
C VAL A 298 13.88 -7.24 18.81
N ALA A 299 15.06 -6.71 19.19
CA ALA A 299 15.15 -5.42 19.86
C ALA A 299 14.59 -4.27 19.00
N ARG A 300 14.88 -4.26 17.70
CA ARG A 300 14.32 -3.27 16.76
C ARG A 300 12.80 -3.39 16.63
N GLY A 301 12.29 -4.62 16.43
CA GLY A 301 10.84 -4.86 16.36
C GLY A 301 10.12 -4.41 17.63
N PHE A 302 10.67 -4.68 18.80
CA PHE A 302 10.12 -4.22 20.06
C PHE A 302 10.10 -2.70 20.19
N LYS A 303 11.19 -2.03 19.79
CA LYS A 303 11.25 -0.55 19.74
C LYS A 303 10.20 0.05 18.81
N ILE A 304 9.95 -0.59 17.66
CA ILE A 304 8.93 -0.12 16.69
C ILE A 304 7.53 -0.18 17.30
N ILE A 305 7.20 -1.26 18.02
CA ILE A 305 5.92 -1.37 18.74
C ILE A 305 5.75 -0.19 19.71
N LEU A 306 6.79 0.18 20.44
CA LEU A 306 6.77 1.23 21.44
C LEU A 306 6.78 2.67 20.85
N LEU A 307 6.94 2.82 19.53
CA LEU A 307 6.71 4.11 18.86
C LEU A 307 5.22 4.47 18.81
N ASP A 308 4.33 3.50 19.00
CA ASP A 308 2.90 3.77 19.04
C ASP A 308 2.48 4.28 20.43
N PRO A 309 2.03 5.53 20.54
CA PRO A 309 1.63 6.11 21.84
C PRO A 309 0.34 5.48 22.41
N ASN A 310 -0.41 4.73 21.59
CA ASN A 310 -1.63 4.05 22.03
C ASN A 310 -1.33 2.71 22.69
N VAL A 311 -0.12 2.16 22.55
CA VAL A 311 0.25 0.88 23.15
C VAL A 311 0.32 1.00 24.66
N ARG A 312 -0.51 0.18 25.36
CA ARG A 312 -0.61 0.13 26.81
C ARG A 312 -0.06 -1.18 27.39
N ALA A 313 0.02 -2.23 26.61
CA ALA A 313 0.65 -3.51 26.96
C ALA A 313 1.29 -4.14 25.73
N VAL A 314 2.31 -4.95 25.91
CA VAL A 314 2.95 -5.70 24.82
C VAL A 314 2.85 -7.19 25.09
N LEU A 315 2.32 -7.94 24.13
CA LEU A 315 2.28 -9.40 24.13
C LEU A 315 3.33 -9.96 23.17
N ILE A 316 4.28 -10.70 23.73
CA ILE A 316 5.30 -11.44 22.97
C ILE A 316 4.97 -12.92 23.03
N ASN A 317 4.67 -13.52 21.89
CA ASN A 317 4.31 -14.92 21.80
C ASN A 317 5.23 -15.65 20.81
N ILE A 318 6.14 -16.46 21.37
CA ILE A 318 7.15 -17.16 20.59
C ILE A 318 6.96 -18.67 20.72
N PHE A 319 6.87 -19.31 19.55
CA PHE A 319 7.00 -20.75 19.45
C PHE A 319 8.36 -21.10 18.85
N GLY A 320 9.26 -21.60 19.69
CA GLY A 320 10.62 -21.95 19.31
C GLY A 320 10.66 -23.22 18.45
N GLY A 321 10.84 -23.01 17.16
CA GLY A 321 11.25 -24.05 16.23
C GLY A 321 12.67 -23.76 15.76
N ILE A 322 12.80 -23.11 14.61
CA ILE A 322 14.08 -22.59 14.08
C ILE A 322 14.59 -21.44 14.96
N VAL A 323 13.71 -20.50 15.33
CA VAL A 323 14.02 -19.43 16.30
C VAL A 323 14.08 -20.02 17.70
N ARG A 324 15.15 -19.71 18.43
CA ARG A 324 15.35 -20.16 19.80
C ARG A 324 14.83 -19.13 20.79
N CYS A 325 14.14 -19.60 21.82
CA CYS A 325 13.56 -18.74 22.85
C CYS A 325 14.58 -17.97 23.69
N ASP A 326 15.81 -18.50 23.88
CA ASP A 326 16.88 -17.78 24.53
C ASP A 326 17.36 -16.56 23.73
N VAL A 327 17.49 -16.67 22.40
CA VAL A 327 17.83 -15.56 21.51
C VAL A 327 16.77 -14.44 21.58
N ILE A 328 15.49 -14.82 21.59
CA ILE A 328 14.39 -13.86 21.75
C ILE A 328 14.46 -13.17 23.12
N ALA A 329 14.69 -13.92 24.18
CA ALA A 329 14.82 -13.36 25.53
C ALA A 329 15.97 -12.34 25.63
N GLU A 330 17.13 -12.63 25.04
CA GLU A 330 18.26 -11.68 24.96
C GLU A 330 17.85 -10.37 24.23
N GLY A 331 17.16 -10.49 23.08
CA GLY A 331 16.68 -9.32 22.31
C GLY A 331 15.66 -8.48 23.10
N ILE A 332 14.73 -9.12 23.82
CA ILE A 332 13.78 -8.43 24.71
C ILE A 332 14.52 -7.70 25.83
N ILE A 333 15.44 -8.36 26.52
CA ILE A 333 16.23 -7.78 27.60
C ILE A 333 17.03 -6.57 27.11
N GLN A 334 17.65 -6.68 25.94
CA GLN A 334 18.37 -5.57 25.31
C GLN A 334 17.43 -4.39 25.03
N ALA A 335 16.29 -4.64 24.37
CA ALA A 335 15.34 -3.58 24.02
C ALA A 335 14.79 -2.86 25.26
N VAL A 336 14.38 -3.60 26.29
CA VAL A 336 13.82 -3.04 27.52
C VAL A 336 14.86 -2.19 28.26
N LYS A 337 16.12 -2.62 28.30
CA LYS A 337 17.21 -1.84 28.91
C LYS A 337 17.52 -0.54 28.15
N GLU A 338 17.48 -0.60 26.81
CA GLU A 338 17.79 0.57 25.97
C GLU A 338 16.67 1.62 25.94
N VAL A 339 15.41 1.18 26.00
CA VAL A 339 14.25 2.06 25.80
C VAL A 339 13.64 2.53 27.12
N GLY A 340 13.86 1.81 28.22
CA GLY A 340 13.25 2.12 29.52
C GLY A 340 11.73 1.93 29.49
N VAL A 341 11.28 0.73 29.17
CA VAL A 341 9.86 0.38 28.94
C VAL A 341 9.00 0.70 30.15
N GLN A 342 7.90 1.42 29.93
CA GLN A 342 6.93 1.83 30.96
C GLN A 342 5.61 1.04 30.91
N VAL A 343 5.44 0.19 29.87
CA VAL A 343 4.21 -0.62 29.71
C VAL A 343 4.46 -2.07 30.13
N PRO A 344 3.43 -2.78 30.63
CA PRO A 344 3.54 -4.20 30.95
C PRO A 344 3.93 -5.02 29.71
N VAL A 345 4.87 -5.96 29.91
CA VAL A 345 5.34 -6.88 28.87
C VAL A 345 4.98 -8.30 29.27
N ILE A 346 4.05 -8.89 28.52
CA ILE A 346 3.59 -10.27 28.71
C ILE A 346 4.35 -11.15 27.73
N VAL A 347 4.98 -12.22 28.23
CA VAL A 347 5.80 -13.10 27.39
C VAL A 347 5.38 -14.56 27.56
N ARG A 348 5.05 -15.17 26.43
CA ARG A 348 4.87 -16.62 26.32
C ARG A 348 5.97 -17.18 25.43
N LEU A 349 6.78 -18.09 26.01
CA LEU A 349 7.83 -18.82 25.30
C LEU A 349 7.55 -20.32 25.36
N GLU A 350 7.53 -20.97 24.19
CA GLU A 350 7.34 -22.42 24.06
C GLU A 350 8.26 -22.96 22.97
N GLY A 351 8.66 -24.24 23.07
CA GLY A 351 9.53 -24.90 22.10
C GLY A 351 11.03 -24.83 22.49
N THR A 352 11.90 -24.70 21.47
CA THR A 352 13.36 -24.79 21.62
C THR A 352 13.90 -23.75 22.59
N ASN A 353 14.58 -24.21 23.66
CA ASN A 353 15.19 -23.41 24.73
C ASN A 353 14.21 -22.51 25.51
N ALA A 354 12.91 -22.86 25.56
CA ALA A 354 11.89 -22.07 26.25
C ALA A 354 12.21 -21.92 27.76
N GLU A 355 12.69 -22.97 28.43
CA GLU A 355 13.08 -22.90 29.85
C GLU A 355 14.26 -21.95 30.08
N LEU A 356 15.27 -22.01 29.21
CA LEU A 356 16.42 -21.11 29.27
C LEU A 356 15.99 -19.68 29.04
N GLY A 357 15.13 -19.43 28.01
CA GLY A 357 14.60 -18.10 27.72
C GLY A 357 13.80 -17.52 28.90
N ARG A 358 12.91 -18.34 29.53
CA ARG A 358 12.15 -17.91 30.73
C ARG A 358 13.09 -17.60 31.91
N LYS A 359 14.13 -18.41 32.10
CA LYS A 359 15.14 -18.17 33.15
C LYS A 359 15.89 -16.86 32.93
N LEU A 360 16.35 -16.57 31.69
CA LEU A 360 17.01 -15.31 31.33
C LEU A 360 16.12 -14.11 31.62
N LEU A 361 14.84 -14.17 31.23
CA LEU A 361 13.88 -13.12 31.52
C LEU A 361 13.65 -12.89 33.01
N ALA A 362 13.53 -13.97 33.79
CA ALA A 362 13.35 -13.88 35.25
C ALA A 362 14.57 -13.29 35.96
N GLU A 363 15.78 -13.66 35.55
CA GLU A 363 17.04 -13.18 36.11
C GLU A 363 17.40 -11.74 35.63
N SER A 364 16.72 -11.21 34.63
CA SER A 364 16.99 -9.88 34.07
C SER A 364 16.66 -8.72 35.01
N GLY A 365 15.84 -8.94 36.04
CA GLY A 365 15.33 -7.92 36.95
C GLY A 365 14.28 -6.99 36.34
N LEU A 366 13.76 -7.33 35.14
CA LEU A 366 12.74 -6.53 34.43
C LEU A 366 11.32 -6.96 34.86
N ALA A 367 10.38 -6.03 34.82
CA ALA A 367 8.96 -6.28 35.11
C ALA A 367 8.28 -6.99 33.90
N ILE A 368 8.57 -8.31 33.77
CA ILE A 368 8.02 -9.14 32.68
C ILE A 368 7.05 -10.15 33.28
N ILE A 369 5.87 -10.27 32.70
CA ILE A 369 4.80 -11.19 33.08
C ILE A 369 4.90 -12.45 32.23
N ALA A 370 5.35 -13.55 32.82
CA ALA A 370 5.39 -14.84 32.13
C ALA A 370 3.98 -15.45 32.06
N ALA A 371 3.61 -15.95 30.88
CA ALA A 371 2.33 -16.62 30.64
C ALA A 371 2.53 -18.11 30.39
N ALA A 372 1.61 -18.94 30.91
CA ALA A 372 1.68 -20.39 30.84
C ALA A 372 1.13 -20.94 29.51
N SER A 373 0.16 -20.26 28.90
CA SER A 373 -0.46 -20.62 27.62
C SER A 373 -0.77 -19.38 26.80
N LEU A 374 -1.13 -19.57 25.52
CA LEU A 374 -1.48 -18.44 24.65
C LEU A 374 -2.78 -17.74 25.14
N THR A 375 -3.76 -18.50 25.59
CA THR A 375 -4.99 -17.92 26.18
C THR A 375 -4.70 -17.14 27.47
N ASP A 376 -3.81 -17.67 28.35
CA ASP A 376 -3.36 -16.95 29.56
C ASP A 376 -2.63 -15.65 29.18
N ALA A 377 -1.79 -15.70 28.15
CA ALA A 377 -1.07 -14.53 27.65
C ALA A 377 -2.04 -13.45 27.13
N ALA A 378 -3.03 -13.83 26.32
CA ALA A 378 -4.03 -12.89 25.81
C ALA A 378 -4.85 -12.26 26.93
N LYS A 379 -5.36 -13.05 27.90
CA LYS A 379 -6.10 -12.55 29.06
C LYS A 379 -5.29 -11.54 29.89
N ARG A 380 -4.01 -11.83 30.15
CA ARG A 380 -3.13 -10.93 30.89
C ARG A 380 -2.89 -9.65 30.11
N ALA A 381 -2.60 -9.75 28.79
CA ALA A 381 -2.38 -8.57 27.94
C ALA A 381 -3.61 -7.66 27.90
N VAL A 382 -4.81 -8.22 27.81
CA VAL A 382 -6.07 -7.46 27.86
C VAL A 382 -6.29 -6.82 29.22
N GLY A 383 -6.06 -7.57 30.31
CA GLY A 383 -6.20 -7.05 31.67
C GLY A 383 -5.23 -5.92 32.02
N GLU A 384 -4.00 -5.97 31.50
CA GLU A 384 -2.97 -4.94 31.73
C GLU A 384 -3.15 -3.71 30.80
N ALA A 385 -3.83 -3.86 29.65
CA ALA A 385 -4.11 -2.77 28.71
C ALA A 385 -5.40 -1.99 29.01
N ALA A 386 -6.24 -2.47 29.94
CA ALA A 386 -7.50 -1.82 30.36
C ALA A 386 -7.25 -0.55 31.22
#